data_fe6b10ed8bdb4a0033db80d0f3b82e70
#
_entry.id   fe6b10ed8bdb4a0033db80d0f3b82e70
#
_cell.length_a   1.000
_cell.length_b   1.000
_cell.length_c   1.000
_cell.angle_alpha   90.00
_cell.angle_beta   90.00
_cell.angle_gamma   90.00
#
_symmetry.space_group_name_H-M   'P 1'
#
loop_
_entity.id
_entity.type
_entity.pdbx_description
1 polymer ?
#
loop_
_entity_poly.entity_id
_entity_poly.type
_entity_poly.pdbx_seq_one_letter_code
_entity_poly.pdbx_strand_id
1 'polypeptide(L)'
;DLFNTLEASYCIEAAYHNFPKATIHIIGVDSERVGDTQHIAMQWDDHYFICADNGILNTLIQKKIPQKIVAITIHDRLNTDVCDMDVFVAVACHIARGGLLNVIGKEIPSLKPVSVLTSSITDDLSEIKGQIVYIDSFGNCVTNISQKQFNDTIRGRKFEIVIKNKKFSRLHKSYSDFPVSDVKQLKDLEGDFLALFNENGYLEIAIYKSNPKTVGSAATLLGLHFRDTVSIK
;
A
#
# COMPACT_ATOMS: atom_id res chain seq x y z
N ASP A 1 -4.30 -7.98 -7.63
CA ASP A 1 -4.32 -9.46 -7.69
C ASP A 1 -5.08 -10.04 -6.50
N LEU A 2 -5.85 -11.11 -6.74
CA LEU A 2 -6.52 -11.84 -5.68
C LEU A 2 -5.46 -12.40 -4.70
N PHE A 3 -5.73 -12.33 -3.40
CA PHE A 3 -4.84 -12.81 -2.32
C PHE A 3 -3.49 -12.06 -2.20
N ASN A 4 -3.31 -10.91 -2.86
CA ASN A 4 -2.09 -10.11 -2.74
C ASN A 4 -2.15 -9.24 -1.47
N THR A 5 -1.55 -9.71 -0.40
CA THR A 5 -1.54 -9.05 0.92
C THR A 5 -0.78 -7.71 0.91
N LEU A 6 0.25 -7.55 0.06
CA LEU A 6 1.01 -6.30 -0.06
C LEU A 6 0.21 -5.22 -0.79
N GLU A 7 -0.50 -5.60 -1.85
CA GLU A 7 -1.42 -4.70 -2.55
C GLU A 7 -2.57 -4.26 -1.64
N ALA A 8 -3.16 -5.20 -0.89
CA ALA A 8 -4.17 -4.89 0.11
C ALA A 8 -3.65 -3.94 1.18
N SER A 9 -2.43 -4.16 1.69
CA SER A 9 -1.79 -3.28 2.67
C SER A 9 -1.61 -1.86 2.13
N TYR A 10 -1.13 -1.71 0.87
CA TYR A 10 -1.01 -0.41 0.23
C TYR A 10 -2.36 0.30 0.13
N CYS A 11 -3.41 -0.39 -0.33
CA CYS A 11 -4.76 0.19 -0.44
C CYS A 11 -5.30 0.65 0.92
N ILE A 12 -5.05 -0.12 1.99
CA ILE A 12 -5.47 0.24 3.34
C ILE A 12 -4.69 1.44 3.84
N GLU A 13 -3.36 1.44 3.68
CA GLU A 13 -2.48 2.56 4.06
C GLU A 13 -2.92 3.86 3.38
N ALA A 14 -3.24 3.78 2.09
CA ALA A 14 -3.72 4.91 1.31
C ALA A 14 -5.06 5.49 1.78
N ALA A 15 -5.92 4.66 2.38
CA ALA A 15 -7.30 5.02 2.64
C ALA A 15 -7.61 5.31 4.11
N TYR A 16 -7.04 4.54 5.07
CA TYR A 16 -7.57 4.51 6.45
C TYR A 16 -7.55 5.86 7.16
N HIS A 17 -6.51 6.69 6.95
CA HIS A 17 -6.42 8.00 7.63
C HIS A 17 -7.38 9.06 7.08
N ASN A 18 -8.07 8.78 5.97
CA ASN A 18 -9.14 9.64 5.47
C ASN A 18 -10.49 9.35 6.15
N PHE A 19 -10.56 8.32 6.99
CA PHE A 19 -11.73 7.99 7.79
C PHE A 19 -11.65 8.65 9.18
N PRO A 20 -12.81 8.91 9.83
CA PRO A 20 -12.83 9.43 11.19
C PRO A 20 -12.09 8.50 12.16
N LYS A 21 -11.52 9.10 13.23
CA LYS A 21 -10.98 8.32 14.36
C LYS A 21 -12.01 7.34 14.90
N ALA A 22 -11.54 6.23 15.45
CA ALA A 22 -12.34 5.10 15.92
C ALA A 22 -13.08 4.32 14.81
N THR A 23 -12.81 4.57 13.54
CA THR A 23 -13.31 3.71 12.45
C THR A 23 -12.79 2.29 12.62
N ILE A 24 -13.66 1.33 12.34
CA ILE A 24 -13.36 -0.10 12.37
C ILE A 24 -13.23 -0.59 10.93
N HIS A 25 -12.04 -1.03 10.55
CA HIS A 25 -11.71 -1.55 9.23
C HIS A 25 -11.75 -3.08 9.26
N ILE A 26 -12.62 -3.69 8.46
CA ILE A 26 -12.65 -5.14 8.25
C ILE A 26 -11.93 -5.45 6.94
N ILE A 27 -10.93 -6.34 7.02
CA ILE A 27 -10.10 -6.71 5.88
C ILE A 27 -10.30 -8.19 5.57
N GLY A 28 -11.02 -8.46 4.47
CA GLY A 28 -11.37 -9.81 4.05
C GLY A 28 -10.47 -10.40 2.96
N VAL A 29 -9.22 -9.93 2.85
CA VAL A 29 -8.26 -10.46 1.88
C VAL A 29 -7.48 -11.61 2.50
N ASP A 30 -7.53 -12.79 1.86
CA ASP A 30 -6.90 -14.03 2.36
C ASP A 30 -7.21 -14.25 3.85
N SER A 31 -8.51 -14.20 4.16
CA SER A 31 -9.01 -14.11 5.54
C SER A 31 -9.29 -15.46 6.18
N GLU A 32 -9.16 -16.56 5.45
CA GLU A 32 -9.48 -17.89 5.95
C GLU A 32 -8.54 -18.31 7.09
N ARG A 33 -9.13 -18.86 8.15
CA ARG A 33 -8.39 -19.37 9.32
C ARG A 33 -7.85 -20.77 9.04
N VAL A 34 -6.70 -20.86 8.38
CA VAL A 34 -6.05 -22.14 8.01
C VAL A 34 -4.71 -22.29 8.73
N GLY A 35 -4.45 -23.49 9.23
CA GLY A 35 -3.17 -23.82 9.87
C GLY A 35 -2.92 -23.00 11.13
N ASP A 36 -1.85 -22.22 11.14
CA ASP A 36 -1.44 -21.34 12.24
C ASP A 36 -1.89 -19.87 12.05
N THR A 37 -2.68 -19.58 11.02
CA THR A 37 -3.21 -18.24 10.75
C THR A 37 -4.31 -17.90 11.76
N GLN A 38 -4.05 -16.91 12.59
CA GLN A 38 -5.01 -16.42 13.58
C GLN A 38 -5.83 -15.26 12.99
N HIS A 39 -7.03 -15.09 13.49
CA HIS A 39 -7.78 -13.84 13.32
C HIS A 39 -7.40 -12.86 14.42
N ILE A 40 -7.21 -11.61 14.08
CA ILE A 40 -6.76 -10.58 15.00
C ILE A 40 -7.65 -9.34 14.94
N ALA A 41 -7.71 -8.64 16.07
CA ALA A 41 -8.20 -7.28 16.17
C ALA A 41 -7.08 -6.40 16.72
N MET A 42 -6.74 -5.35 16.00
CA MET A 42 -5.67 -4.43 16.36
C MET A 42 -6.22 -3.01 16.54
N GLN A 43 -5.78 -2.36 17.59
CA GLN A 43 -5.97 -0.92 17.78
C GLN A 43 -4.65 -0.22 17.45
N TRP A 44 -4.69 0.67 16.46
CA TRP A 44 -3.53 1.42 15.99
C TRP A 44 -3.94 2.73 15.33
N ASP A 45 -3.20 3.80 15.62
CA ASP A 45 -3.39 5.15 15.07
C ASP A 45 -4.85 5.67 15.23
N ASP A 46 -5.43 5.45 16.40
CA ASP A 46 -6.83 5.77 16.72
C ASP A 46 -7.89 5.04 15.86
N HIS A 47 -7.53 3.97 15.15
CA HIS A 47 -8.42 3.11 14.38
C HIS A 47 -8.40 1.68 14.89
N TYR A 48 -9.37 0.87 14.44
CA TYR A 48 -9.42 -0.56 14.69
C TYR A 48 -9.33 -1.32 13.37
N PHE A 49 -8.56 -2.40 13.37
CA PHE A 49 -8.38 -3.26 12.20
C PHE A 49 -8.68 -4.71 12.58
N ILE A 50 -9.51 -5.37 11.78
CA ILE A 50 -9.92 -6.77 11.98
C ILE A 50 -9.55 -7.54 10.72
N CYS A 51 -8.72 -8.57 10.83
CA CYS A 51 -8.28 -9.41 9.70
C CYS A 51 -7.68 -10.72 10.17
N ALA A 52 -7.24 -11.55 9.21
CA ALA A 52 -6.29 -12.62 9.47
C ALA A 52 -4.88 -12.05 9.69
N ASP A 53 -4.07 -12.71 10.52
CA ASP A 53 -2.66 -12.38 10.74
C ASP A 53 -1.78 -12.94 9.61
N ASN A 54 -2.00 -12.44 8.40
CA ASN A 54 -1.41 -12.88 7.13
C ASN A 54 -0.35 -11.93 6.57
N GLY A 55 0.04 -10.91 7.34
CA GLY A 55 1.08 -9.95 6.98
C GLY A 55 0.58 -8.58 6.52
N ILE A 56 -0.70 -8.42 6.23
CA ILE A 56 -1.27 -7.12 5.80
C ILE A 56 -0.98 -6.03 6.83
N LEU A 57 -1.28 -6.27 8.11
CA LEU A 57 -1.06 -5.26 9.15
C LEU A 57 0.41 -5.05 9.48
N ASN A 58 1.25 -6.06 9.36
CA ASN A 58 2.71 -5.88 9.52
C ASN A 58 3.27 -4.87 8.51
N THR A 59 2.84 -4.96 7.27
CA THR A 59 3.24 -4.04 6.20
C THR A 59 2.71 -2.64 6.48
N LEU A 60 1.46 -2.52 6.94
CA LEU A 60 0.82 -1.26 7.29
C LEU A 60 1.53 -0.53 8.43
N ILE A 61 1.84 -1.21 9.53
CA ILE A 61 2.44 -0.58 10.71
C ILE A 61 3.95 -0.30 10.58
N GLN A 62 4.64 -0.90 9.59
CA GLN A 62 6.05 -0.64 9.28
C GLN A 62 6.97 -0.62 10.50
N LYS A 63 6.88 -1.63 11.38
CA LYS A 63 7.64 -1.75 12.65
C LYS A 63 7.24 -0.78 13.78
N LYS A 64 6.21 0.03 13.61
CA LYS A 64 5.63 0.79 14.73
C LYS A 64 4.88 -0.15 15.66
N ILE A 65 4.75 0.25 16.92
CA ILE A 65 4.10 -0.57 17.95
C ILE A 65 2.63 -0.16 18.03
N PRO A 66 1.68 -1.08 17.78
CA PRO A 66 0.26 -0.83 17.98
C PRO A 66 -0.08 -0.60 19.44
N GLN A 67 -1.18 0.12 19.71
CA GLN A 67 -1.69 0.31 21.05
C GLN A 67 -2.12 -1.02 21.68
N LYS A 68 -2.72 -1.90 20.87
CA LYS A 68 -3.16 -3.22 21.32
C LYS A 68 -3.36 -4.18 20.16
N ILE A 69 -3.02 -5.45 20.36
CA ILE A 69 -3.30 -6.55 19.44
C ILE A 69 -3.94 -7.69 20.22
N VAL A 70 -5.02 -8.23 19.71
CA VAL A 70 -5.76 -9.34 20.32
C VAL A 70 -5.97 -10.45 19.27
N ALA A 71 -5.55 -11.66 19.58
CA ALA A 71 -5.96 -12.85 18.84
C ALA A 71 -7.41 -13.18 19.19
N ILE A 72 -8.27 -13.20 18.18
CA ILE A 72 -9.70 -13.44 18.35
C ILE A 72 -9.94 -14.90 18.73
N THR A 73 -10.68 -15.14 19.83
CA THR A 73 -10.98 -16.50 20.34
C THR A 73 -12.48 -16.75 20.53
N ILE A 74 -13.33 -15.84 20.07
CA ILE A 74 -14.78 -16.01 20.23
C ILE A 74 -15.40 -16.98 19.22
N HIS A 75 -14.65 -17.54 18.28
CA HIS A 75 -15.14 -18.50 17.29
C HIS A 75 -15.95 -19.64 17.93
N ASP A 76 -15.43 -20.21 19.02
CA ASP A 76 -16.07 -21.34 19.70
C ASP A 76 -17.34 -20.96 20.47
N ARG A 77 -17.62 -19.66 20.59
CA ARG A 77 -18.83 -19.12 21.25
C ARG A 77 -19.94 -18.79 20.26
N LEU A 78 -19.62 -18.82 18.96
CA LEU A 78 -20.57 -18.60 17.88
C LEU A 78 -21.11 -19.97 17.38
N ASN A 79 -22.22 -19.94 16.68
CA ASN A 79 -22.79 -21.17 16.11
C ASN A 79 -21.82 -21.82 15.12
N THR A 80 -21.89 -23.12 14.95
CA THR A 80 -20.99 -23.95 14.12
C THR A 80 -21.01 -23.60 12.63
N ASP A 81 -22.05 -22.94 12.15
CA ASP A 81 -22.25 -22.61 10.73
C ASP A 81 -21.78 -21.17 10.38
N VAL A 82 -21.03 -20.52 11.29
CA VAL A 82 -20.54 -19.13 11.14
C VAL A 82 -19.28 -19.12 10.32
N CYS A 83 -19.25 -18.32 9.25
CA CYS A 83 -18.04 -18.11 8.46
C CYS A 83 -17.10 -17.10 9.12
N ASP A 84 -15.85 -17.05 8.65
CA ASP A 84 -14.82 -16.14 9.21
C ASP A 84 -15.24 -14.67 9.14
N MET A 85 -15.97 -14.28 8.09
CA MET A 85 -16.47 -12.92 7.96
C MET A 85 -17.56 -12.58 9.00
N ASP A 86 -18.38 -13.55 9.39
CA ASP A 86 -19.37 -13.34 10.46
C ASP A 86 -18.68 -13.08 11.80
N VAL A 87 -17.55 -13.74 12.06
CA VAL A 87 -16.71 -13.48 13.24
C VAL A 87 -16.19 -12.04 13.20
N PHE A 88 -15.68 -11.58 12.05
CA PHE A 88 -15.20 -10.21 11.90
C PHE A 88 -16.31 -9.19 12.14
N VAL A 89 -17.49 -9.43 11.60
CA VAL A 89 -18.67 -8.57 11.82
C VAL A 89 -19.09 -8.57 13.30
N ALA A 90 -19.11 -9.72 13.96
CA ALA A 90 -19.45 -9.82 15.39
C ALA A 90 -18.45 -9.03 16.24
N VAL A 91 -17.14 -9.15 15.95
CA VAL A 91 -16.08 -8.37 16.61
C VAL A 91 -16.24 -6.88 16.35
N ALA A 92 -16.51 -6.46 15.12
CA ALA A 92 -16.73 -5.07 14.77
C ALA A 92 -17.94 -4.49 15.51
N CYS A 93 -19.06 -5.23 15.56
CA CYS A 93 -20.23 -4.81 16.32
C CYS A 93 -19.97 -4.68 17.84
N HIS A 94 -19.12 -5.57 18.40
CA HIS A 94 -18.72 -5.48 19.81
C HIS A 94 -17.91 -4.18 20.05
N ILE A 95 -16.91 -3.90 19.22
CA ILE A 95 -16.09 -2.67 19.33
C ILE A 95 -16.94 -1.42 19.13
N ALA A 96 -17.83 -1.41 18.12
CA ALA A 96 -18.70 -0.27 17.84
C ALA A 96 -19.64 0.11 18.99
N ARG A 97 -19.97 -0.86 19.85
CA ARG A 97 -20.76 -0.65 21.08
C ARG A 97 -19.92 -0.25 22.29
N GLY A 98 -18.63 0.06 22.09
CA GLY A 98 -17.69 0.39 23.16
C GLY A 98 -17.12 -0.83 23.90
N GLY A 99 -17.25 -2.03 23.36
CA GLY A 99 -16.72 -3.25 23.95
C GLY A 99 -15.19 -3.28 23.93
N LEU A 100 -14.60 -3.83 24.98
CA LEU A 100 -13.15 -3.94 25.13
C LEU A 100 -12.59 -5.10 24.32
N LEU A 101 -11.42 -4.92 23.69
CA LEU A 101 -10.75 -5.97 22.91
C LEU A 101 -10.44 -7.23 23.71
N ASN A 102 -10.16 -7.12 25.01
CA ASN A 102 -9.88 -8.28 25.89
C ASN A 102 -11.06 -9.27 26.03
N VAL A 103 -12.28 -8.82 25.69
CA VAL A 103 -13.48 -9.67 25.77
C VAL A 103 -13.59 -10.62 24.57
N ILE A 104 -13.05 -10.21 23.43
CA ILE A 104 -13.15 -10.97 22.18
C ILE A 104 -12.00 -11.96 21.96
N GLY A 105 -10.94 -11.88 22.77
CA GLY A 105 -9.81 -12.75 22.61
C GLY A 105 -8.67 -12.51 23.58
N LYS A 106 -7.52 -13.08 23.26
CA LYS A 106 -6.30 -13.00 24.08
C LYS A 106 -5.33 -11.99 23.49
N GLU A 107 -4.82 -11.09 24.33
CA GLU A 107 -3.78 -10.15 23.93
C GLU A 107 -2.51 -10.88 23.51
N ILE A 108 -1.91 -10.43 22.41
CA ILE A 108 -0.66 -10.97 21.86
C ILE A 108 0.37 -9.84 21.72
N PRO A 109 1.67 -10.14 21.91
CA PRO A 109 2.72 -9.10 21.95
C PRO A 109 3.07 -8.54 20.56
N SER A 110 2.83 -9.29 19.50
CA SER A 110 3.21 -8.92 18.12
C SER A 110 2.39 -9.67 17.11
N LEU A 111 2.33 -9.13 15.89
CA LEU A 111 1.84 -9.81 14.70
C LEU A 111 2.82 -10.91 14.25
N LYS A 112 2.33 -11.86 13.44
CA LYS A 112 3.16 -12.89 12.81
C LYS A 112 4.23 -12.22 11.94
N PRO A 113 5.54 -12.53 12.13
CA PRO A 113 6.59 -11.90 11.35
C PRO A 113 6.47 -12.20 9.85
N VAL A 114 6.54 -11.16 9.02
CA VAL A 114 6.57 -11.29 7.57
C VAL A 114 7.71 -10.46 6.99
N SER A 115 8.18 -10.87 5.81
CA SER A 115 9.17 -10.08 5.07
C SER A 115 8.48 -8.89 4.40
N VAL A 116 8.74 -7.69 4.89
CA VAL A 116 8.20 -6.45 4.32
C VAL A 116 9.14 -5.93 3.24
N LEU A 117 8.58 -5.57 2.08
CA LEU A 117 9.34 -4.91 1.01
C LEU A 117 9.63 -3.46 1.39
N THR A 118 10.87 -3.20 1.80
CA THR A 118 11.32 -1.84 2.12
C THR A 118 12.24 -1.31 1.03
N SER A 119 12.12 0.00 0.74
CA SER A 119 13.13 0.70 -0.05
C SER A 119 14.41 0.84 0.76
N SER A 120 15.54 0.91 0.08
CA SER A 120 16.87 1.08 0.68
C SER A 120 17.55 2.31 0.11
N ILE A 121 18.41 2.91 0.92
CA ILE A 121 19.28 4.04 0.53
C ILE A 121 20.71 3.57 0.74
N THR A 122 21.59 3.85 -0.20
CA THR A 122 23.03 3.56 -0.06
C THR A 122 23.66 4.44 1.02
N ASP A 123 24.70 3.93 1.69
CA ASP A 123 25.36 4.64 2.82
C ASP A 123 25.91 6.00 2.43
N ASP A 124 26.34 6.15 1.17
CA ASP A 124 26.82 7.41 0.59
C ASP A 124 25.69 8.34 0.09
N LEU A 125 24.45 7.96 0.29
CA LEU A 125 23.26 8.68 -0.18
C LEU A 125 23.24 8.93 -1.70
N SER A 126 23.91 8.09 -2.48
CA SER A 126 23.99 8.24 -3.95
C SER A 126 22.81 7.59 -4.67
N GLU A 127 22.19 6.57 -4.08
CA GLU A 127 21.13 5.81 -4.72
C GLU A 127 20.01 5.43 -3.74
N ILE A 128 18.77 5.54 -4.21
CA ILE A 128 17.59 4.98 -3.55
C ILE A 128 17.13 3.80 -4.40
N LYS A 129 16.93 2.64 -3.80
CA LYS A 129 16.36 1.46 -4.45
C LYS A 129 15.03 1.11 -3.85
N GLY A 130 14.03 0.95 -4.70
CA GLY A 130 12.70 0.49 -4.32
C GLY A 130 12.18 -0.53 -5.31
N GLN A 131 10.93 -0.94 -5.11
CA GLN A 131 10.24 -1.92 -5.93
C GLN A 131 8.81 -1.46 -6.18
N ILE A 132 8.21 -1.95 -7.27
CA ILE A 132 6.79 -1.77 -7.54
C ILE A 132 5.99 -2.60 -6.52
N VAL A 133 5.09 -1.94 -5.79
CA VAL A 133 4.26 -2.55 -4.74
C VAL A 133 2.78 -2.56 -5.09
N TYR A 134 2.36 -1.74 -6.07
CA TYR A 134 0.98 -1.67 -6.51
C TYR A 134 0.91 -1.27 -7.99
N ILE A 135 -0.03 -1.84 -8.72
CA ILE A 135 -0.37 -1.44 -10.08
C ILE A 135 -1.88 -1.20 -10.11
N ASP A 136 -2.28 0.04 -10.40
CA ASP A 136 -3.69 0.41 -10.40
C ASP A 136 -4.45 -0.06 -11.65
N SER A 137 -5.75 0.19 -11.70
CA SER A 137 -6.60 -0.18 -12.85
C SER A 137 -6.29 0.58 -14.14
N PHE A 138 -5.56 1.69 -14.06
CA PHE A 138 -5.04 2.42 -15.21
C PHE A 138 -3.68 1.89 -15.66
N GLY A 139 -3.09 0.97 -14.90
CA GLY A 139 -1.76 0.41 -15.11
C GLY A 139 -0.63 1.36 -14.75
N ASN A 140 -0.89 2.34 -13.86
CA ASN A 140 0.15 3.13 -13.22
C ASN A 140 0.87 2.25 -12.18
N CYS A 141 2.19 2.41 -12.08
CA CYS A 141 3.03 1.58 -11.25
C CYS A 141 3.53 2.36 -10.04
N VAL A 142 3.03 2.04 -8.85
CA VAL A 142 3.42 2.68 -7.59
C VAL A 142 4.56 1.89 -6.95
N THR A 143 5.56 2.62 -6.46
CA THR A 143 6.72 2.05 -5.79
C THR A 143 6.64 2.25 -4.27
N ASN A 144 7.53 1.59 -3.53
CA ASN A 144 7.72 1.83 -2.09
C ASN A 144 8.75 2.93 -1.78
N ILE A 145 9.09 3.78 -2.75
CA ILE A 145 9.96 4.95 -2.54
C ILE A 145 9.10 6.12 -2.12
N SER A 146 9.25 6.60 -0.88
CA SER A 146 8.49 7.73 -0.38
C SER A 146 9.09 9.08 -0.80
N GLN A 147 8.24 10.10 -0.92
CA GLN A 147 8.66 11.48 -1.17
C GLN A 147 9.61 12.00 -0.09
N LYS A 148 9.41 11.58 1.16
CA LYS A 148 10.31 11.92 2.26
C LYS A 148 11.72 11.37 2.01
N GLN A 149 11.83 10.07 1.70
CA GLN A 149 13.13 9.46 1.39
C GLN A 149 13.82 10.15 0.21
N PHE A 150 13.06 10.46 -0.83
CA PHE A 150 13.57 11.20 -1.98
C PHE A 150 14.14 12.57 -1.57
N ASN A 151 13.35 13.36 -0.84
CA ASN A 151 13.76 14.71 -0.42
C ASN A 151 14.98 14.66 0.50
N ASP A 152 15.00 13.74 1.46
CA ASP A 152 16.09 13.58 2.44
C ASP A 152 17.40 13.12 1.77
N THR A 153 17.31 12.35 0.68
CA THR A 153 18.46 11.81 -0.04
C THR A 153 18.95 12.73 -1.15
N ILE A 154 18.05 13.20 -2.01
CA ILE A 154 18.41 13.98 -3.21
C ILE A 154 18.77 15.42 -2.87
N ARG A 155 18.09 16.07 -1.93
CA ARG A 155 18.39 17.42 -1.43
C ARG A 155 18.60 18.45 -2.53
N GLY A 156 17.80 18.39 -3.58
CA GLY A 156 17.88 19.32 -4.73
C GLY A 156 18.99 19.04 -5.74
N ARG A 157 19.74 17.94 -5.59
CA ARG A 157 20.69 17.49 -6.62
C ARG A 157 19.95 17.07 -7.90
N LYS A 158 20.68 17.07 -9.02
CA LYS A 158 20.22 16.38 -10.23
C LYS A 158 20.03 14.90 -9.93
N PHE A 159 19.01 14.31 -10.47
CA PHE A 159 18.68 12.92 -10.27
C PHE A 159 18.22 12.26 -11.57
N GLU A 160 18.25 10.94 -11.58
CA GLU A 160 17.70 10.11 -12.64
C GLU A 160 16.95 8.94 -12.01
N ILE A 161 15.66 8.83 -12.30
CA ILE A 161 14.84 7.67 -11.96
C ILE A 161 15.02 6.64 -13.05
N VAL A 162 15.49 5.46 -12.69
CA VAL A 162 15.79 4.37 -13.63
C VAL A 162 14.85 3.21 -13.35
N ILE A 163 14.12 2.79 -14.38
CA ILE A 163 13.26 1.60 -14.35
C ILE A 163 13.43 0.84 -15.65
N LYS A 164 13.94 -0.40 -15.59
CA LYS A 164 14.34 -1.15 -16.78
C LYS A 164 15.18 -0.29 -17.75
N ASN A 165 14.68 -0.05 -18.95
CA ASN A 165 15.38 0.71 -20.00
C ASN A 165 14.96 2.18 -20.06
N LYS A 166 14.11 2.65 -19.15
CA LYS A 166 13.64 4.03 -19.12
C LYS A 166 14.30 4.83 -18.01
N LYS A 167 14.50 6.10 -18.31
CA LYS A 167 15.12 7.09 -17.43
C LYS A 167 14.25 8.34 -17.40
N PHE A 168 14.02 8.86 -16.20
CA PHE A 168 13.27 10.08 -15.95
C PHE A 168 14.15 11.02 -15.14
N SER A 169 14.36 12.20 -15.65
CA SER A 169 15.12 13.26 -14.96
C SER A 169 14.22 14.37 -14.41
N ARG A 170 12.92 14.19 -14.50
CA ARG A 170 11.91 15.13 -14.03
C ARG A 170 10.85 14.43 -13.21
N LEU A 171 10.45 15.05 -12.11
CA LEU A 171 9.22 14.75 -11.39
C LEU A 171 8.14 15.75 -11.82
N HIS A 172 6.96 15.23 -12.11
CA HIS A 172 5.78 16.00 -12.43
C HIS A 172 4.98 16.28 -11.15
N LYS A 173 4.34 17.44 -11.06
CA LYS A 173 3.47 17.79 -9.92
C LYS A 173 2.10 17.15 -10.00
N SER A 174 1.67 16.82 -11.21
CA SER A 174 0.40 16.16 -11.52
C SER A 174 0.51 15.43 -12.84
N TYR A 175 -0.47 14.60 -13.17
CA TYR A 175 -0.51 13.88 -14.47
C TYR A 175 -0.49 14.81 -15.68
N SER A 176 -1.00 16.04 -15.56
CA SER A 176 -1.03 17.05 -16.63
C SER A 176 0.07 18.10 -16.55
N ASP A 177 1.05 17.94 -15.65
CA ASP A 177 2.18 18.89 -15.48
C ASP A 177 3.22 18.72 -16.58
N PHE A 178 2.87 19.11 -17.80
CA PHE A 178 3.78 19.13 -18.93
C PHE A 178 4.04 20.58 -19.40
N PRO A 179 5.23 20.88 -19.95
CA PRO A 179 5.49 22.16 -20.58
C PRO A 179 4.64 22.26 -21.86
N VAL A 180 3.70 23.20 -21.86
CA VAL A 180 2.85 23.52 -23.00
C VAL A 180 3.41 24.74 -23.72
N SER A 181 3.32 24.78 -25.03
CA SER A 181 3.71 25.90 -25.89
C SER A 181 2.69 26.10 -26.99
N ASP A 182 2.81 27.19 -27.75
CA ASP A 182 1.95 27.44 -28.90
C ASP A 182 2.05 26.34 -29.96
N VAL A 183 3.17 25.61 -29.98
CA VAL A 183 3.44 24.52 -30.94
C VAL A 183 3.03 23.17 -30.38
N LYS A 184 3.16 22.94 -29.04
CA LYS A 184 2.87 21.64 -28.40
C LYS A 184 1.80 21.80 -27.34
N GLN A 185 0.63 21.26 -27.57
CA GLN A 185 -0.50 21.28 -26.65
C GLN A 185 -0.57 20.00 -25.81
N LEU A 186 -1.33 20.00 -24.72
CA LEU A 186 -1.50 18.83 -23.85
C LEU A 186 -1.98 17.57 -24.60
N LYS A 187 -2.82 17.74 -25.61
CA LYS A 187 -3.30 16.61 -26.42
C LYS A 187 -2.17 15.88 -27.19
N ASP A 188 -1.12 16.61 -27.54
CA ASP A 188 0.02 16.05 -28.28
C ASP A 188 0.98 15.27 -27.36
N LEU A 189 0.71 15.30 -26.06
CA LEU A 189 1.47 14.61 -25.00
C LEU A 189 0.75 13.36 -24.49
N GLU A 190 -0.42 13.03 -25.04
CA GLU A 190 -1.12 11.79 -24.72
C GLU A 190 -0.22 10.59 -25.07
N GLY A 191 0.02 9.71 -24.10
CA GLY A 191 0.96 8.59 -24.23
C GLY A 191 2.38 8.89 -23.74
N ASP A 192 2.71 10.13 -23.35
CA ASP A 192 4.02 10.44 -22.77
C ASP A 192 4.14 9.86 -21.36
N PHE A 193 5.30 9.29 -21.07
CA PHE A 193 5.63 8.77 -19.74
C PHE A 193 5.91 9.90 -18.76
N LEU A 194 5.50 9.69 -17.51
CA LEU A 194 5.76 10.62 -16.43
C LEU A 194 6.07 9.89 -15.12
N ALA A 195 6.77 10.59 -14.22
CA ALA A 195 7.00 10.16 -12.86
C ALA A 195 6.52 11.28 -11.92
N LEU A 196 5.79 10.93 -10.87
CA LEU A 196 5.29 11.85 -9.85
C LEU A 196 5.25 11.17 -8.48
N PHE A 197 5.11 11.96 -7.42
CA PHE A 197 4.65 11.42 -6.14
C PHE A 197 3.13 11.52 -6.10
N ASN A 198 2.47 10.38 -5.88
CA ASN A 198 1.02 10.35 -5.77
C ASN A 198 0.53 10.93 -4.43
N GLU A 199 -0.78 10.97 -4.22
CA GLU A 199 -1.38 11.56 -3.02
C GLU A 199 -0.97 10.85 -1.71
N ASN A 200 -0.54 9.58 -1.79
CA ASN A 200 0.00 8.83 -0.67
C ASN A 200 1.50 9.09 -0.43
N GLY A 201 2.11 9.97 -1.23
CA GLY A 201 3.50 10.32 -1.13
C GLY A 201 4.48 9.25 -1.62
N TYR A 202 4.04 8.31 -2.46
CA TYR A 202 4.90 7.31 -3.09
C TYR A 202 5.19 7.64 -4.55
N LEU A 203 6.42 7.34 -5.00
CA LEU A 203 6.80 7.50 -6.40
C LEU A 203 5.97 6.58 -7.28
N GLU A 204 5.34 7.18 -8.27
CA GLU A 204 4.49 6.51 -9.26
C GLU A 204 5.00 6.78 -10.67
N ILE A 205 5.01 5.73 -11.49
CA ILE A 205 5.30 5.79 -12.93
C ILE A 205 3.99 5.62 -13.68
N ALA A 206 3.67 6.58 -14.50
CA ALA A 206 2.40 6.64 -15.23
C ALA A 206 2.59 7.04 -16.70
N ILE A 207 1.52 6.97 -17.46
CA ILE A 207 1.42 7.51 -18.82
C ILE A 207 0.24 8.48 -18.87
N TYR A 208 0.48 9.67 -19.43
CA TYR A 208 -0.55 10.67 -19.56
C TYR A 208 -1.69 10.18 -20.46
N LYS A 209 -2.92 10.18 -19.89
CA LYS A 209 -4.15 9.70 -20.56
C LYS A 209 -4.03 8.31 -21.22
N SER A 210 -3.27 7.42 -20.63
CA SER A 210 -3.19 6.04 -21.11
C SER A 210 -4.50 5.29 -20.90
N ASN A 211 -4.74 4.32 -21.78
CA ASN A 211 -5.86 3.40 -21.63
C ASN A 211 -5.34 1.96 -21.79
N PRO A 212 -5.26 1.18 -20.70
CA PRO A 212 -4.72 -0.19 -20.73
C PRO A 212 -5.41 -1.11 -21.74
N LYS A 213 -6.69 -0.84 -22.02
CA LYS A 213 -7.50 -1.68 -22.93
C LYS A 213 -7.27 -1.38 -24.43
N THR A 214 -6.70 -0.23 -24.75
CA THR A 214 -6.57 0.21 -26.17
C THR A 214 -5.14 0.50 -26.58
N VAL A 215 -4.45 1.40 -25.87
CA VAL A 215 -3.10 1.87 -26.24
C VAL A 215 -2.00 1.37 -25.30
N GLY A 216 -2.39 0.73 -24.20
CA GLY A 216 -1.46 0.27 -23.18
C GLY A 216 -1.33 1.25 -22.01
N SER A 217 -0.51 0.87 -21.03
CA SER A 217 -0.28 1.58 -19.78
C SER A 217 1.20 1.59 -19.42
N ALA A 218 1.59 2.25 -18.34
CA ALA A 218 2.98 2.20 -17.86
C ALA A 218 3.41 0.75 -17.59
N ALA A 219 2.55 -0.06 -16.97
CA ALA A 219 2.81 -1.47 -16.72
C ALA A 219 3.05 -2.24 -18.02
N THR A 220 2.14 -2.13 -18.99
CA THR A 220 2.22 -2.93 -20.23
C THR A 220 3.31 -2.45 -21.20
N LEU A 221 3.43 -1.13 -21.42
CA LEU A 221 4.39 -0.58 -22.39
C LEU A 221 5.84 -0.62 -21.90
N LEU A 222 6.07 -0.60 -20.58
CA LEU A 222 7.39 -0.80 -20.00
C LEU A 222 7.64 -2.25 -19.57
N GLY A 223 6.63 -3.12 -19.69
CA GLY A 223 6.70 -4.50 -19.22
C GLY A 223 6.98 -4.58 -17.71
N LEU A 224 6.31 -3.73 -16.93
CA LEU A 224 6.51 -3.62 -15.48
C LEU A 224 5.59 -4.58 -14.74
N HIS A 225 6.13 -5.20 -13.71
CA HIS A 225 5.44 -6.15 -12.87
C HIS A 225 5.66 -5.81 -11.39
N PHE A 226 4.82 -6.37 -10.57
CA PHE A 226 5.00 -6.36 -9.12
C PHE A 226 6.41 -6.83 -8.74
N ARG A 227 7.07 -6.12 -7.82
CA ARG A 227 8.46 -6.30 -7.37
C ARG A 227 9.56 -5.92 -8.38
N ASP A 228 9.24 -5.40 -9.55
CA ASP A 228 10.29 -4.84 -10.41
C ASP A 228 11.01 -3.70 -9.69
N THR A 229 12.33 -3.66 -9.85
CA THR A 229 13.18 -2.68 -9.16
C THR A 229 13.13 -1.32 -9.85
N VAL A 230 13.04 -0.28 -9.04
CA VAL A 230 13.18 1.13 -9.42
C VAL A 230 14.33 1.73 -8.63
N SER A 231 15.21 2.47 -9.28
CA SER A 231 16.28 3.18 -8.61
C SER A 231 16.29 4.67 -8.93
N ILE A 232 16.75 5.48 -7.98
CA ILE A 232 16.96 6.92 -8.14
C ILE A 232 18.43 7.20 -7.82
N LYS A 233 19.14 7.80 -8.78
CA LYS A 233 20.57 8.07 -8.70
C LYS A 233 20.85 9.57 -8.82
#